data_34f73acbc577e5d91b4e351fee982164
#
_entry.id   34f73acbc577e5d91b4e351fee982164
#
_cell.length_a   1.000
_cell.length_b   1.000
_cell.length_c   1.000
_cell.angle_alpha   90.00
_cell.angle_beta   90.00
_cell.angle_gamma   90.00
#
_symmetry.space_group_name_H-M   'P 1'
#
loop_
_entity.id
_entity.type
_entity.pdbx_description
1 polymer ?
#
loop_
_entity_poly.entity_id
_entity_poly.type
_entity_poly.pdbx_seq_one_letter_code
_entity_poly.pdbx_strand_id
1 'polypeptide(L)'
;QANLALPVFESYQAPVSLFLATDMQDQRYWSWDYKLEYLLTRTHHQSLEINLGDGSKSISLATRENRRDLVRTLRNANKRLPNCEAELAVKDFSERLEVTVPAEAPDEYQPITWEQARRLESRYVEFGPHTQSHPILAQVSIEKAKNEILGSWRALQANITNPVPVFCYPSGREGVDFGSREQEIVKQAGLIGALSADPGYVHLKEPNNNLYALKRFSFPDNMAHFKQYCSWLEYAKERFSHR
;
A
#
# COMPACT_ATOMS: atom_id res chain seq x y z
N GLN A 1 0.27 5.13 -12.27
CA GLN A 1 -0.21 3.77 -12.64
C GLN A 1 -1.13 3.84 -13.86
N ALA A 2 -2.17 4.69 -13.86
CA ALA A 2 -3.16 4.77 -14.93
C ALA A 2 -2.56 5.00 -16.33
N ASN A 3 -1.58 5.87 -16.44
CA ASN A 3 -0.99 6.29 -17.73
C ASN A 3 0.19 5.42 -18.20
N LEU A 4 0.78 4.61 -17.32
CA LEU A 4 1.97 3.82 -17.62
C LEU A 4 1.73 2.32 -17.52
N ALA A 5 1.21 1.83 -16.39
CA ALA A 5 1.09 0.41 -16.14
C ALA A 5 -0.15 -0.20 -16.79
N LEU A 6 -1.32 0.41 -16.61
CA LEU A 6 -2.58 -0.16 -17.11
C LEU A 6 -2.62 -0.35 -18.63
N PRO A 7 -2.15 0.59 -19.48
CA PRO A 7 -2.09 0.36 -20.92
C PRO A 7 -1.20 -0.83 -21.33
N VAL A 8 -0.15 -1.11 -20.55
CA VAL A 8 0.71 -2.29 -20.79
C VAL A 8 -0.06 -3.57 -20.47
N PHE A 9 -0.69 -3.66 -19.30
CA PHE A 9 -1.50 -4.85 -18.94
C PHE A 9 -2.62 -5.10 -19.94
N GLU A 10 -3.31 -4.04 -20.37
CA GLU A 10 -4.39 -4.14 -21.35
C GLU A 10 -3.87 -4.62 -22.71
N SER A 11 -2.71 -4.12 -23.19
CA SER A 11 -2.12 -4.54 -24.47
C SER A 11 -1.72 -6.02 -24.47
N TYR A 12 -1.36 -6.58 -23.31
CA TYR A 12 -1.09 -8.01 -23.14
C TYR A 12 -2.32 -8.82 -22.74
N GLN A 13 -3.50 -8.21 -22.65
CA GLN A 13 -4.73 -8.85 -22.17
C GLN A 13 -4.55 -9.51 -20.79
N ALA A 14 -3.69 -8.94 -19.95
CA ALA A 14 -3.38 -9.43 -18.62
C ALA A 14 -4.30 -8.77 -17.59
N PRO A 15 -5.23 -9.52 -16.95
CA PRO A 15 -6.13 -8.93 -15.98
C PRO A 15 -5.38 -8.48 -14.72
N VAL A 16 -5.75 -7.32 -14.19
CA VAL A 16 -5.19 -6.75 -12.97
C VAL A 16 -6.28 -6.19 -12.08
N SER A 17 -6.11 -6.33 -10.77
CA SER A 17 -6.95 -5.71 -9.77
C SER A 17 -6.16 -4.61 -9.06
N LEU A 18 -6.73 -3.40 -9.00
CA LEU A 18 -6.19 -2.25 -8.28
C LEU A 18 -6.96 -2.03 -6.99
N PHE A 19 -6.26 -2.01 -5.88
CA PHE A 19 -6.86 -1.80 -4.56
C PHE A 19 -6.70 -0.34 -4.13
N LEU A 20 -7.83 0.35 -3.92
CA LEU A 20 -7.86 1.79 -3.72
C LEU A 20 -8.08 2.17 -2.25
N ALA A 21 -7.20 3.03 -1.71
CA ALA A 21 -7.45 3.76 -0.47
C ALA A 21 -8.36 4.96 -0.81
N THR A 22 -9.64 4.86 -0.46
CA THR A 22 -10.69 5.65 -1.11
C THR A 22 -10.71 7.14 -0.77
N ASP A 23 -10.20 7.54 0.40
CA ASP A 23 -10.06 8.97 0.74
C ASP A 23 -9.00 9.68 -0.11
N MET A 24 -8.07 8.91 -0.71
CA MET A 24 -7.09 9.46 -1.65
C MET A 24 -7.74 9.87 -2.98
N GLN A 25 -8.71 9.08 -3.50
CA GLN A 25 -9.40 9.37 -4.76
C GLN A 25 -10.25 10.63 -4.68
N ASP A 26 -10.80 10.94 -3.50
CA ASP A 26 -11.55 12.15 -3.24
C ASP A 26 -10.67 13.38 -2.96
N GLN A 27 -9.34 13.22 -3.06
CA GLN A 27 -8.32 14.22 -2.71
C GLN A 27 -8.42 14.75 -1.26
N ARG A 28 -9.11 14.02 -0.38
CA ARG A 28 -9.27 14.37 1.03
C ARG A 28 -8.02 14.04 1.84
N TYR A 29 -7.17 13.20 1.29
CA TYR A 29 -5.99 12.70 1.98
C TYR A 29 -4.82 12.54 1.02
N TRP A 30 -3.72 13.19 1.35
CA TRP A 30 -2.42 12.97 0.74
C TRP A 30 -1.54 12.22 1.74
N SER A 31 -1.12 11.00 1.39
CA SER A 31 -0.43 10.10 2.29
C SER A 31 0.89 10.68 2.80
N TRP A 32 1.15 10.50 4.09
CA TRP A 32 2.35 10.98 4.77
C TRP A 32 3.65 10.48 4.11
N ASP A 33 3.67 9.28 3.56
CA ASP A 33 4.85 8.70 2.92
C ASP A 33 5.19 9.38 1.58
N TYR A 34 4.20 9.82 0.82
CA TYR A 34 4.40 10.66 -0.35
C TYR A 34 4.79 12.10 0.03
N LYS A 35 4.28 12.63 1.14
CA LYS A 35 4.73 13.92 1.68
C LYS A 35 6.22 13.87 2.04
N LEU A 36 6.69 12.81 2.70
CA LEU A 36 8.12 12.61 2.98
C LEU A 36 8.96 12.54 1.71
N GLU A 37 8.50 11.80 0.70
CA GLU A 37 9.18 11.74 -0.59
C GLU A 37 9.24 13.12 -1.26
N TYR A 38 8.16 13.86 -1.24
CA TYR A 38 8.10 15.24 -1.73
C TYR A 38 9.13 16.13 -1.04
N LEU A 39 9.17 16.14 0.29
CA LEU A 39 10.11 16.94 1.08
C LEU A 39 11.56 16.63 0.71
N LEU A 40 11.92 15.35 0.68
CA LEU A 40 13.28 14.91 0.37
C LEU A 40 13.67 15.14 -1.08
N THR A 41 12.74 15.19 -2.01
CA THR A 41 13.03 15.48 -3.42
C THR A 41 13.15 16.97 -3.70
N ARG A 42 12.48 17.83 -2.93
CA ARG A 42 12.43 19.29 -3.15
C ARG A 42 13.43 20.09 -2.32
N THR A 43 13.95 19.53 -1.23
CA THR A 43 14.92 20.25 -0.40
C THR A 43 16.22 20.57 -1.14
N HIS A 44 16.80 21.73 -0.81
CA HIS A 44 18.13 22.16 -1.25
C HIS A 44 19.25 21.68 -0.31
N HIS A 45 18.89 21.11 0.86
CA HIS A 45 19.86 20.58 1.81
C HIS A 45 20.65 19.41 1.20
N GLN A 46 21.95 19.36 1.48
CA GLN A 46 22.86 18.31 1.02
C GLN A 46 23.02 17.18 2.02
N SER A 47 22.58 17.39 3.25
CA SER A 47 22.57 16.38 4.32
C SER A 47 21.43 16.65 5.30
N LEU A 48 21.05 15.64 6.08
CA LEU A 48 20.05 15.71 7.13
C LEU A 48 20.53 14.91 8.34
N GLU A 49 20.50 15.53 9.51
CA GLU A 49 20.72 14.85 10.80
C GLU A 49 19.44 14.10 11.19
N ILE A 50 19.53 12.78 11.39
CA ILE A 50 18.38 11.97 11.84
C ILE A 50 18.79 11.04 12.98
N ASN A 51 17.85 10.77 13.89
CA ASN A 51 17.98 9.78 14.93
C ASN A 51 16.96 8.66 14.68
N LEU A 52 17.44 7.45 14.40
CA LEU A 52 16.63 6.25 14.18
C LEU A 52 16.68 5.27 15.35
N GLY A 53 17.08 5.75 16.54
CA GLY A 53 17.11 4.96 17.76
C GLY A 53 18.51 4.49 18.18
N ASP A 54 19.50 4.57 17.30
CA ASP A 54 20.92 4.22 17.54
C ASP A 54 21.86 5.44 17.57
N GLY A 55 21.30 6.63 17.81
CA GLY A 55 22.00 7.92 17.84
C GLY A 55 21.75 8.79 16.62
N SER A 56 22.22 10.04 16.68
CA SER A 56 22.11 10.99 15.55
C SER A 56 23.16 10.67 14.49
N LYS A 57 22.73 10.59 13.23
CA LYS A 57 23.57 10.35 12.06
C LYS A 57 23.30 11.39 11.00
N SER A 58 24.35 11.90 10.37
CA SER A 58 24.25 12.75 9.19
C SER A 58 24.09 11.89 7.94
N ILE A 59 22.97 12.03 7.27
CA ILE A 59 22.65 11.32 6.03
C ILE A 59 22.80 12.27 4.84
N SER A 60 23.61 11.89 3.87
CA SER A 60 23.79 12.66 2.64
C SER A 60 22.51 12.67 1.80
N LEU A 61 22.14 13.84 1.27
CA LEU A 61 21.06 14.06 0.31
C LEU A 61 21.58 14.49 -1.08
N ALA A 62 22.89 14.36 -1.31
CA ALA A 62 23.55 14.86 -2.50
C ALA A 62 23.09 14.16 -3.80
N THR A 63 22.71 12.89 -3.72
CA THR A 63 22.28 12.12 -4.89
C THR A 63 20.80 11.73 -4.80
N ARG A 64 20.18 11.47 -5.95
CA ARG A 64 18.81 10.97 -6.03
C ARG A 64 18.67 9.58 -5.34
N GLU A 65 19.71 8.77 -5.40
CA GLU A 65 19.76 7.46 -4.77
C GLU A 65 19.73 7.58 -3.24
N ASN A 66 20.58 8.43 -2.68
CA ASN A 66 20.61 8.68 -1.23
C ASN A 66 19.24 9.16 -0.70
N ARG A 67 18.59 10.06 -1.45
CA ARG A 67 17.25 10.55 -1.10
C ARG A 67 16.21 9.43 -1.11
N ARG A 68 16.23 8.55 -2.11
CA ARG A 68 15.33 7.38 -2.20
C ARG A 68 15.56 6.38 -1.08
N ASP A 69 16.82 6.12 -0.74
CA ASP A 69 17.18 5.21 0.35
C ASP A 69 16.70 5.75 1.70
N LEU A 70 16.82 7.07 1.90
CA LEU A 70 16.30 7.70 3.10
C LEU A 70 14.77 7.66 3.15
N VAL A 71 14.07 7.92 2.02
CA VAL A 71 12.60 7.75 1.95
C VAL A 71 12.22 6.33 2.35
N ARG A 72 12.89 5.31 1.82
CA ARG A 72 12.63 3.90 2.16
C ARG A 72 12.85 3.61 3.64
N THR A 73 13.93 4.14 4.21
CA THR A 73 14.26 3.99 5.63
C THR A 73 13.19 4.63 6.51
N LEU A 74 12.82 5.87 6.23
CA LEU A 74 11.79 6.61 6.99
C LEU A 74 10.40 5.98 6.84
N ARG A 75 10.04 5.51 5.65
CA ARG A 75 8.80 4.74 5.44
C ARG A 75 8.77 3.48 6.34
N ASN A 76 9.85 2.74 6.40
CA ASN A 76 9.92 1.52 7.22
C ASN A 76 9.89 1.82 8.72
N ALA A 77 10.51 2.90 9.17
CA ALA A 77 10.46 3.35 10.56
C ALA A 77 9.03 3.81 10.93
N ASN A 78 8.41 4.65 10.09
CA ASN A 78 7.12 5.25 10.37
C ASN A 78 5.92 4.33 10.11
N LYS A 79 6.07 3.26 9.32
CA LYS A 79 5.00 2.24 9.13
C LYS A 79 4.47 1.65 10.43
N ARG A 80 5.26 1.68 11.50
CA ARG A 80 4.88 1.15 12.81
C ARG A 80 4.18 2.18 13.70
N LEU A 81 4.15 3.45 13.26
CA LEU A 81 3.52 4.54 14.00
C LEU A 81 2.06 4.70 13.57
N PRO A 82 1.18 5.13 14.48
CA PRO A 82 -0.14 5.61 14.11
C PRO A 82 -0.04 6.75 13.07
N ASN A 83 -1.00 6.85 12.17
CA ASN A 83 -0.98 7.87 11.10
C ASN A 83 -0.80 9.30 11.63
N CYS A 84 -1.37 9.63 12.81
CA CYS A 84 -1.18 10.95 13.42
C CYS A 84 0.27 11.24 13.80
N GLU A 85 1.02 10.25 14.27
CA GLU A 85 2.44 10.39 14.59
C GLU A 85 3.29 10.50 13.32
N ALA A 86 2.94 9.75 12.27
CA ALA A 86 3.60 9.87 10.97
C ALA A 86 3.39 11.27 10.34
N GLU A 87 2.20 11.87 10.51
CA GLU A 87 1.95 13.26 10.07
C GLU A 87 2.73 14.29 10.89
N LEU A 88 2.93 14.06 12.20
CA LEU A 88 3.81 14.92 13.03
C LEU A 88 5.26 14.84 12.55
N ALA A 89 5.74 13.64 12.19
CA ALA A 89 7.07 13.48 11.60
C ALA A 89 7.21 14.24 10.28
N VAL A 90 6.18 14.22 9.41
CA VAL A 90 6.17 15.03 8.17
C VAL A 90 6.33 16.51 8.48
N LYS A 91 5.65 17.02 9.52
CA LYS A 91 5.77 18.42 9.93
C LYS A 91 7.19 18.76 10.40
N ASP A 92 7.79 17.95 11.27
CA ASP A 92 9.19 18.11 11.70
C ASP A 92 10.15 18.13 10.51
N PHE A 93 10.03 17.17 9.59
CA PHE A 93 10.85 17.15 8.38
C PHE A 93 10.61 18.35 7.46
N SER A 94 9.37 18.85 7.36
CA SER A 94 9.05 20.06 6.58
C SER A 94 9.82 21.29 7.10
N GLU A 95 9.84 21.47 8.42
CA GLU A 95 10.57 22.57 9.07
C GLU A 95 12.11 22.41 8.88
N ARG A 96 12.65 21.23 9.12
CA ARG A 96 14.09 20.95 9.05
C ARG A 96 14.66 20.96 7.63
N LEU A 97 13.86 20.60 6.65
CA LEU A 97 14.25 20.58 5.24
C LEU A 97 13.91 21.90 4.51
N GLU A 98 13.28 22.84 5.22
CA GLU A 98 12.83 24.14 4.68
C GLU A 98 11.97 24.00 3.43
N VAL A 99 11.10 22.99 3.42
CA VAL A 99 10.17 22.71 2.29
C VAL A 99 8.74 22.68 2.83
N THR A 100 7.89 23.53 2.31
CA THR A 100 6.47 23.53 2.64
C THR A 100 5.73 22.42 1.89
N VAL A 101 5.01 21.58 2.61
CA VAL A 101 4.11 20.60 2.01
C VAL A 101 2.84 21.31 1.55
N PRO A 102 2.47 21.27 0.25
CA PRO A 102 1.23 21.86 -0.22
C PRO A 102 0.01 21.15 0.37
N ALA A 103 -1.11 21.88 0.51
CA ALA A 103 -2.35 21.33 1.04
C ALA A 103 -2.91 20.21 0.11
N GLU A 104 -2.78 20.39 -1.20
CA GLU A 104 -3.17 19.43 -2.21
C GLU A 104 -1.93 18.75 -2.81
N ALA A 105 -2.07 17.46 -3.14
CA ALA A 105 -0.99 16.71 -3.77
C ALA A 105 -0.65 17.28 -5.15
N PRO A 106 0.64 17.58 -5.46
CA PRO A 106 1.06 17.89 -6.82
C PRO A 106 0.73 16.76 -7.80
N ASP A 107 0.66 17.09 -9.10
CA ASP A 107 0.24 16.16 -10.17
C ASP A 107 0.97 14.81 -10.15
N GLU A 108 2.27 14.82 -9.85
CA GLU A 108 3.09 13.60 -9.77
C GLU A 108 2.73 12.66 -8.60
N TYR A 109 2.03 13.18 -7.59
CA TYR A 109 1.59 12.45 -6.38
C TYR A 109 0.08 12.24 -6.34
N GLN A 110 -0.66 12.78 -7.30
CA GLN A 110 -2.10 12.62 -7.35
C GLN A 110 -2.48 11.15 -7.57
N PRO A 111 -3.43 10.62 -6.79
CA PRO A 111 -4.06 9.34 -7.07
C PRO A 111 -4.89 9.42 -8.36
N ILE A 112 -5.28 8.27 -8.90
CA ILE A 112 -6.30 8.26 -9.95
C ILE A 112 -7.62 8.82 -9.39
N THR A 113 -8.34 9.60 -10.19
CA THR A 113 -9.66 10.10 -9.81
C THR A 113 -10.73 9.01 -10.00
N TRP A 114 -11.90 9.18 -9.35
CA TRP A 114 -13.04 8.29 -9.60
C TRP A 114 -13.47 8.28 -11.06
N GLU A 115 -13.37 9.40 -11.76
CA GLU A 115 -13.66 9.45 -13.20
C GLU A 115 -12.65 8.64 -14.01
N GLN A 116 -11.35 8.73 -13.69
CA GLN A 116 -10.32 7.92 -14.31
C GLN A 116 -10.53 6.42 -14.00
N ALA A 117 -10.87 6.07 -12.75
CA ALA A 117 -11.13 4.70 -12.36
C ALA A 117 -12.30 4.12 -13.17
N ARG A 118 -13.42 4.83 -13.30
CA ARG A 118 -14.56 4.41 -14.13
C ARG A 118 -14.21 4.22 -15.60
N ARG A 119 -13.35 5.09 -16.16
CA ARG A 119 -12.91 4.95 -17.57
C ARG A 119 -11.95 3.78 -17.78
N LEU A 120 -11.19 3.42 -16.76
CA LEU A 120 -10.21 2.33 -16.82
C LEU A 120 -10.83 0.97 -16.48
N GLU A 121 -12.00 0.97 -15.82
CA GLU A 121 -12.73 -0.26 -15.54
C GLU A 121 -13.04 -1.00 -16.83
N SER A 122 -12.58 -2.23 -16.95
CA SER A 122 -12.74 -3.06 -18.13
C SER A 122 -12.66 -4.54 -17.74
N ARG A 123 -12.78 -5.44 -18.72
CA ARG A 123 -12.55 -6.87 -18.49
C ARG A 123 -11.12 -7.21 -18.04
N TYR A 124 -10.19 -6.27 -18.13
CA TYR A 124 -8.79 -6.45 -17.74
C TYR A 124 -8.37 -5.60 -16.52
N VAL A 125 -9.20 -4.65 -16.12
CA VAL A 125 -8.90 -3.75 -15.00
C VAL A 125 -10.10 -3.69 -14.06
N GLU A 126 -9.89 -4.11 -12.84
CA GLU A 126 -10.90 -4.13 -11.77
C GLU A 126 -10.39 -3.36 -10.56
N PHE A 127 -11.31 -2.93 -9.69
CA PHE A 127 -10.99 -2.16 -8.50
C PHE A 127 -11.55 -2.80 -7.24
N GLY A 128 -10.72 -2.94 -6.21
CA GLY A 128 -11.08 -3.47 -4.90
C GLY A 128 -10.75 -2.52 -3.74
N PRO A 129 -11.33 -2.74 -2.54
CA PRO A 129 -11.14 -1.88 -1.38
C PRO A 129 -9.78 -2.10 -0.68
N HIS A 130 -9.18 -0.97 -0.20
CA HIS A 130 -7.91 -0.94 0.52
C HIS A 130 -7.95 0.04 1.70
N THR A 131 -9.04 0.08 2.46
CA THR A 131 -9.37 1.07 3.47
C THR A 131 -9.69 2.47 2.91
N GLN A 132 -10.09 3.40 3.77
CA GLN A 132 -10.28 4.79 3.38
C GLN A 132 -8.94 5.54 3.38
N SER A 133 -8.23 5.58 4.53
CA SER A 133 -7.03 6.39 4.76
C SER A 133 -5.73 5.61 4.90
N HIS A 134 -5.73 4.30 4.57
CA HIS A 134 -4.55 3.43 4.58
C HIS A 134 -3.86 3.26 5.96
N PRO A 135 -4.59 3.12 7.09
CA PRO A 135 -3.97 2.88 8.39
C PRO A 135 -3.53 1.43 8.54
N ILE A 136 -2.62 1.17 9.47
CA ILE A 136 -2.37 -0.19 9.98
C ILE A 136 -3.55 -0.58 10.87
N LEU A 137 -4.38 -1.50 10.41
CA LEU A 137 -5.66 -1.79 11.03
C LEU A 137 -5.52 -2.35 12.45
N ALA A 138 -4.48 -3.16 12.73
CA ALA A 138 -4.21 -3.67 14.07
C ALA A 138 -3.91 -2.56 15.11
N GLN A 139 -3.52 -1.37 14.67
CA GLN A 139 -3.14 -0.24 15.53
C GLN A 139 -4.29 0.74 15.81
N VAL A 140 -5.43 0.56 15.18
CA VAL A 140 -6.60 1.42 15.38
C VAL A 140 -7.68 0.71 16.20
N SER A 141 -8.61 1.51 16.77
CA SER A 141 -9.77 0.95 17.47
C SER A 141 -10.64 0.11 16.53
N ILE A 142 -11.43 -0.80 17.11
CA ILE A 142 -12.35 -1.64 16.33
C ILE A 142 -13.35 -0.81 15.52
N GLU A 143 -13.85 0.28 16.08
CA GLU A 143 -14.78 1.18 15.39
C GLU A 143 -14.10 1.89 14.22
N LYS A 144 -12.84 2.33 14.39
CA LYS A 144 -12.06 2.92 13.30
C LYS A 144 -11.79 1.87 12.21
N ALA A 145 -11.39 0.65 12.57
CA ALA A 145 -11.16 -0.44 11.62
C ALA A 145 -12.43 -0.77 10.81
N LYS A 146 -13.60 -0.84 11.47
CA LYS A 146 -14.89 -1.02 10.80
C LYS A 146 -15.18 0.11 9.81
N ASN A 147 -15.00 1.34 10.23
CA ASN A 147 -15.25 2.51 9.37
C ASN A 147 -14.32 2.51 8.15
N GLU A 148 -13.03 2.18 8.33
CA GLU A 148 -12.05 2.09 7.26
C GLU A 148 -12.42 1.01 6.23
N ILE A 149 -12.80 -0.18 6.67
CA ILE A 149 -13.14 -1.31 5.81
C ILE A 149 -14.47 -1.09 5.11
N LEU A 150 -15.55 -0.84 5.89
CA LEU A 150 -16.89 -0.64 5.34
C LEU A 150 -16.99 0.63 4.50
N GLY A 151 -16.33 1.71 4.93
CA GLY A 151 -16.33 2.99 4.21
C GLY A 151 -15.69 2.85 2.83
N SER A 152 -14.54 2.19 2.74
CA SER A 152 -13.87 1.96 1.46
C SER A 152 -14.70 1.07 0.51
N TRP A 153 -15.34 0.03 1.04
CA TRP A 153 -16.21 -0.82 0.24
C TRP A 153 -17.43 -0.07 -0.31
N ARG A 154 -18.10 0.72 0.54
CA ARG A 154 -19.23 1.56 0.12
C ARG A 154 -18.82 2.61 -0.92
N ALA A 155 -17.65 3.23 -0.74
CA ALA A 155 -17.14 4.21 -1.70
C ALA A 155 -16.90 3.59 -3.08
N LEU A 156 -16.34 2.37 -3.13
CA LEU A 156 -16.18 1.64 -4.39
C LEU A 156 -17.53 1.29 -5.02
N GLN A 157 -18.47 0.74 -4.25
CA GLN A 157 -19.81 0.40 -4.75
C GLN A 157 -20.57 1.61 -5.31
N ALA A 158 -20.32 2.82 -4.77
CA ALA A 158 -20.92 4.05 -5.23
C ALA A 158 -20.28 4.62 -6.52
N ASN A 159 -19.01 4.27 -6.80
CA ASN A 159 -18.23 4.93 -7.85
C ASN A 159 -17.77 3.99 -8.99
N ILE A 160 -17.76 2.69 -8.79
CA ILE A 160 -17.30 1.67 -9.73
C ILE A 160 -18.48 0.75 -10.09
N THR A 161 -18.59 0.35 -11.34
CA THR A 161 -19.72 -0.44 -11.84
C THR A 161 -19.68 -1.88 -11.33
N ASN A 162 -18.50 -2.51 -11.35
CA ASN A 162 -18.29 -3.90 -10.91
C ASN A 162 -17.09 -3.99 -9.96
N PRO A 163 -17.18 -3.44 -8.74
CA PRO A 163 -16.06 -3.49 -7.80
C PRO A 163 -15.81 -4.92 -7.35
N VAL A 164 -14.52 -5.29 -7.24
CA VAL A 164 -14.11 -6.61 -6.76
C VAL A 164 -14.39 -6.74 -5.27
N PRO A 165 -15.20 -7.72 -4.83
CA PRO A 165 -15.54 -7.93 -3.44
C PRO A 165 -14.41 -8.67 -2.66
N VAL A 166 -13.17 -8.27 -2.91
CA VAL A 166 -11.97 -8.78 -2.23
C VAL A 166 -11.24 -7.61 -1.60
N PHE A 167 -10.92 -7.71 -0.33
CA PHE A 167 -10.19 -6.68 0.41
C PHE A 167 -8.68 -6.85 0.25
N CYS A 168 -7.91 -5.77 0.34
CA CYS A 168 -6.46 -5.83 0.48
C CYS A 168 -6.07 -5.08 1.76
N TYR A 169 -5.37 -5.75 2.68
CA TYR A 169 -4.95 -5.11 3.93
C TYR A 169 -3.79 -4.15 3.71
N PRO A 170 -3.85 -2.90 4.24
CA PRO A 170 -2.71 -1.99 4.28
C PRO A 170 -1.52 -2.62 5.00
N SER A 171 -0.30 -2.48 4.44
CA SER A 171 0.91 -3.20 4.87
C SER A 171 0.75 -4.72 4.82
N GLY A 172 -0.26 -5.28 5.46
CA GLY A 172 -0.87 -6.58 5.19
C GLY A 172 -0.16 -7.81 5.74
N ARG A 173 0.68 -7.69 6.78
CA ARG A 173 1.29 -8.84 7.46
C ARG A 173 0.34 -9.38 8.52
N GLU A 174 -0.07 -10.65 8.39
CA GLU A 174 -0.94 -11.30 9.36
C GLU A 174 -0.26 -11.41 10.73
N GLY A 175 -1.01 -11.14 11.80
CA GLY A 175 -0.51 -11.11 13.18
C GLY A 175 0.27 -9.83 13.54
N VAL A 176 0.53 -8.93 12.60
CA VAL A 176 1.25 -7.67 12.80
C VAL A 176 0.40 -6.47 12.40
N ASP A 177 -0.07 -6.43 11.16
CA ASP A 177 -0.81 -5.29 10.60
C ASP A 177 -2.32 -5.51 10.62
N PHE A 178 -2.76 -6.77 10.69
CA PHE A 178 -4.15 -7.21 10.85
C PHE A 178 -4.17 -8.60 11.50
N GLY A 179 -5.35 -9.00 11.98
CA GLY A 179 -5.55 -10.33 12.59
C GLY A 179 -6.99 -10.82 12.43
N SER A 180 -7.39 -11.77 13.26
CA SER A 180 -8.75 -12.36 13.23
C SER A 180 -9.86 -11.33 13.39
N ARG A 181 -9.60 -10.25 14.14
CA ARG A 181 -10.55 -9.14 14.33
C ARG A 181 -10.88 -8.47 12.99
N GLU A 182 -9.87 -8.14 12.18
CA GLU A 182 -10.04 -7.50 10.88
C GLU A 182 -10.64 -8.46 9.85
N GLN A 183 -10.22 -9.70 9.87
CA GLN A 183 -10.78 -10.75 9.01
C GLN A 183 -12.30 -10.90 9.22
N GLU A 184 -12.73 -10.88 10.47
CA GLU A 184 -14.16 -10.95 10.80
C GLU A 184 -14.93 -9.69 10.34
N ILE A 185 -14.33 -8.50 10.47
CA ILE A 185 -14.93 -7.26 9.94
C ILE A 185 -15.07 -7.33 8.41
N VAL A 186 -14.04 -7.78 7.69
CA VAL A 186 -14.08 -7.96 6.22
C VAL A 186 -15.19 -8.92 5.82
N LYS A 187 -15.33 -10.04 6.53
CA LYS A 187 -16.38 -11.02 6.30
C LYS A 187 -17.77 -10.43 6.55
N GLN A 188 -17.96 -9.71 7.65
CA GLN A 188 -19.22 -9.04 7.98
C GLN A 188 -19.58 -7.91 7.02
N ALA A 189 -18.57 -7.32 6.34
CA ALA A 189 -18.78 -6.35 5.26
C ALA A 189 -19.34 -6.96 3.97
N GLY A 190 -19.50 -8.29 3.90
CA GLY A 190 -19.98 -9.02 2.72
C GLY A 190 -18.90 -9.21 1.66
N LEU A 191 -17.62 -9.01 1.99
CA LEU A 191 -16.51 -9.30 1.11
C LEU A 191 -16.21 -10.80 1.11
N ILE A 192 -15.84 -11.36 -0.03
CA ILE A 192 -15.67 -12.82 -0.22
C ILE A 192 -14.27 -13.33 0.10
N GLY A 193 -13.31 -12.42 0.31
CA GLY A 193 -11.95 -12.74 0.65
C GLY A 193 -11.09 -11.51 0.88
N ALA A 194 -9.83 -11.73 1.29
CA ALA A 194 -8.87 -10.65 1.46
C ALA A 194 -7.43 -11.11 1.18
N LEU A 195 -6.60 -10.16 0.68
CA LEU A 195 -5.20 -10.35 0.37
C LEU A 195 -4.32 -9.86 1.51
N SER A 196 -3.43 -10.73 2.01
CA SER A 196 -2.31 -10.35 2.87
C SER A 196 -1.09 -9.91 2.03
N ALA A 197 -0.06 -9.41 2.69
CA ALA A 197 1.25 -9.16 2.08
C ALA A 197 2.28 -10.25 2.45
N ASP A 198 1.83 -11.30 3.12
CA ASP A 198 2.68 -12.45 3.44
C ASP A 198 3.03 -13.20 2.16
N PRO A 199 4.34 -13.49 1.96
CA PRO A 199 4.76 -14.18 0.75
C PRO A 199 4.30 -15.64 0.75
N GLY A 200 3.86 -16.12 -0.41
CA GLY A 200 3.48 -17.53 -0.56
C GLY A 200 2.43 -17.75 -1.64
N TYR A 201 2.17 -19.02 -1.90
CA TYR A 201 1.15 -19.46 -2.85
C TYR A 201 -0.20 -19.70 -2.17
N VAL A 202 -1.27 -19.53 -2.92
CA VAL A 202 -2.61 -19.95 -2.54
C VAL A 202 -2.90 -21.32 -3.19
N HIS A 203 -3.11 -22.32 -2.37
CA HIS A 203 -3.40 -23.68 -2.83
C HIS A 203 -4.91 -23.89 -2.88
N LEU A 204 -5.56 -23.61 -4.01
CA LEU A 204 -7.02 -23.62 -4.17
C LEU A 204 -7.71 -24.94 -3.79
N LYS A 205 -6.95 -26.06 -3.81
CA LYS A 205 -7.47 -27.40 -3.46
C LYS A 205 -7.31 -27.78 -1.98
N GLU A 206 -6.64 -26.94 -1.20
CA GLU A 206 -6.48 -27.22 0.25
C GLU A 206 -7.69 -26.70 1.01
N PRO A 207 -8.36 -27.56 1.81
CA PRO A 207 -9.59 -27.17 2.51
C PRO A 207 -9.36 -26.12 3.61
N ASN A 208 -8.12 -25.87 4.00
CA ASN A 208 -7.74 -24.98 5.09
C ASN A 208 -7.27 -23.59 4.63
N ASN A 209 -7.49 -23.22 3.36
CA ASN A 209 -7.16 -21.86 2.90
C ASN A 209 -8.01 -20.83 3.65
N ASN A 210 -7.34 -19.94 4.38
CA ASN A 210 -7.98 -18.76 4.93
C ASN A 210 -8.26 -17.75 3.82
N LEU A 211 -9.49 -17.74 3.30
CA LEU A 211 -9.90 -16.83 2.24
C LEU A 211 -9.74 -15.34 2.64
N TYR A 212 -9.68 -15.04 3.92
CA TYR A 212 -9.54 -13.68 4.44
C TYR A 212 -8.09 -13.29 4.78
N ALA A 213 -7.11 -14.11 4.37
CA ALA A 213 -5.68 -13.83 4.46
C ALA A 213 -4.90 -14.52 3.32
N LEU A 214 -5.34 -14.34 2.08
CA LEU A 214 -4.71 -14.95 0.90
C LEU A 214 -3.32 -14.35 0.70
N LYS A 215 -2.33 -15.22 0.60
CA LYS A 215 -0.92 -14.85 0.40
C LYS A 215 -0.67 -14.31 -1.00
N ARG A 216 0.35 -13.47 -1.14
CA ARG A 216 0.84 -12.96 -2.43
C ARG A 216 2.32 -12.65 -2.36
N PHE A 217 3.00 -12.69 -3.50
CA PHE A 217 4.36 -12.16 -3.60
C PHE A 217 4.33 -10.67 -3.95
N SER A 218 5.23 -9.90 -3.36
CA SER A 218 5.51 -8.55 -3.82
C SER A 218 6.17 -8.61 -5.21
N PHE A 219 5.88 -7.64 -6.07
CA PHE A 219 6.56 -7.54 -7.35
C PHE A 219 8.05 -7.28 -7.11
N PRO A 220 8.96 -8.13 -7.65
CA PRO A 220 10.37 -8.03 -7.34
C PRO A 220 11.09 -6.96 -8.17
N ASP A 221 12.19 -6.43 -7.63
CA ASP A 221 12.99 -5.39 -8.28
C ASP A 221 13.83 -5.91 -9.46
N ASN A 222 13.93 -7.24 -9.61
CA ASN A 222 14.74 -7.85 -10.68
C ASN A 222 14.05 -9.04 -11.34
N MET A 223 14.40 -9.27 -12.59
CA MET A 223 13.81 -10.31 -13.43
C MET A 223 14.13 -11.74 -12.95
N ALA A 224 15.24 -11.97 -12.26
CA ALA A 224 15.60 -13.29 -11.75
C ALA A 224 14.62 -13.74 -10.66
N HIS A 225 14.34 -12.87 -9.70
CA HIS A 225 13.32 -13.13 -8.66
C HIS A 225 11.91 -13.24 -9.25
N PHE A 226 11.57 -12.43 -10.26
CA PHE A 226 10.29 -12.55 -10.95
C PHE A 226 10.11 -13.94 -11.57
N LYS A 227 11.11 -14.42 -12.32
CA LYS A 227 11.11 -15.77 -12.90
C LYS A 227 11.05 -16.86 -11.83
N GLN A 228 11.73 -16.66 -10.69
CA GLN A 228 11.69 -17.59 -9.56
C GLN A 228 10.27 -17.70 -8.99
N TYR A 229 9.60 -16.58 -8.73
CA TYR A 229 8.22 -16.57 -8.20
C TYR A 229 7.20 -17.18 -9.17
N CYS A 230 7.43 -17.04 -10.47
CA CYS A 230 6.60 -17.67 -11.52
C CYS A 230 6.97 -19.12 -11.81
N SER A 231 7.95 -19.72 -11.10
CA SER A 231 8.45 -21.05 -11.37
C SER A 231 8.17 -22.02 -10.21
N TRP A 232 8.29 -23.33 -10.51
CA TRP A 232 8.20 -24.40 -9.52
C TRP A 232 9.28 -24.35 -8.42
N LEU A 233 10.36 -23.59 -8.63
CA LEU A 233 11.46 -23.49 -7.67
C LEU A 233 11.02 -22.85 -6.35
N GLU A 234 10.27 -21.76 -6.40
CA GLU A 234 9.75 -21.12 -5.17
C GLU A 234 8.70 -22.00 -4.48
N TYR A 235 7.85 -22.67 -5.27
CA TYR A 235 6.92 -23.66 -4.75
C TYR A 235 7.61 -24.81 -4.01
N ALA A 236 8.69 -25.37 -4.60
CA ALA A 236 9.48 -26.41 -3.96
C ALA A 236 10.12 -25.91 -2.64
N LYS A 237 10.72 -24.72 -2.67
CA LYS A 237 11.31 -24.09 -1.48
C LYS A 237 10.29 -23.94 -0.35
N GLU A 238 9.08 -23.44 -0.63
CA GLU A 238 8.00 -23.30 0.36
C GLU A 238 7.69 -24.66 1.02
N ARG A 239 7.55 -25.72 0.25
CA ARG A 239 7.28 -27.08 0.76
C ARG A 239 8.41 -27.66 1.62
N PHE A 240 9.67 -27.29 1.34
CA PHE A 240 10.83 -27.79 2.10
C PHE A 240 11.15 -26.94 3.33
N SER A 241 10.73 -25.68 3.38
CA SER A 241 10.96 -24.79 4.55
C SER A 241 9.97 -25.03 5.69
N HIS A 242 8.88 -25.73 5.46
CA HIS A 242 7.86 -26.06 6.46
C HIS A 242 8.03 -27.51 7.02
N ARG A 243 9.17 -28.14 6.80
CA ARG A 243 9.62 -29.37 7.46
C ARG A 243 10.74 -29.06 8.44
#